data_e422382cdae1e198d7f318298c856041
#
_entry.id   e422382cdae1e198d7f318298c856041
#
_cell.length_a   1.000
_cell.length_b   1.000
_cell.length_c   1.000
_cell.angle_alpha   90.00
_cell.angle_beta   90.00
_cell.angle_gamma   90.00
#
_symmetry.space_group_name_H-M   'P 1'
#
loop_
_entity.id
_entity.type
_entity.pdbx_description
1 polymer ?
#
loop_
_entity_poly.entity_id
_entity_poly.type
_entity_poly.pdbx_seq_one_letter_code
_entity_poly.pdbx_strand_id
1 'polypeptide(L)'
;MASFTNKTIQVIMAMAEGVFANGANQITVEGLPTSVEIQKQGGDERPSCTVTIGNLNIDVVKQLTTLSFRPLQRFKNQITVNAGDVGKQLQTVFIGDFENAYGEFQNAPTMNLMVKAISAQHGALMATPATSVDGVEQVSKLMEQWAVEAGCTIENNGVNASVKNAVYRGSPVEKAQTLARDVGIDLIIDDGKFKISPMDKPMGGNAVLVDAKHGLLGYPQFSNDGIDFNMIFDPNLKIGGLVQIKSVVPRASGIWKVTKISTKLEAYIPSGGAWESSVSATWVQEESNDAGEEQPTGSSTGNS
;
A
#
# COMPACT_ATOMS: atom_id res chain seq x y z
N MET A 1 27.06 -0.09 -3.40
CA MET A 1 27.24 -1.32 -2.58
C MET A 1 26.17 -1.31 -1.52
N ALA A 2 25.32 -2.34 -1.49
CA ALA A 2 24.40 -2.50 -0.38
C ALA A 2 25.19 -2.71 0.89
N SER A 3 25.15 -1.73 1.80
CA SER A 3 25.74 -1.84 3.12
C SER A 3 24.85 -2.77 3.94
N PHE A 4 25.40 -3.85 4.47
CA PHE A 4 24.72 -4.68 5.47
C PHE A 4 24.61 -3.88 6.77
N THR A 5 23.51 -3.16 6.92
CA THR A 5 23.18 -2.41 8.15
C THR A 5 22.17 -3.21 8.95
N ASN A 6 22.24 -3.09 10.27
CA ASN A 6 21.23 -3.67 11.14
C ASN A 6 19.88 -3.01 10.84
N LYS A 7 18.85 -3.83 10.64
CA LYS A 7 17.48 -3.39 10.37
C LYS A 7 16.71 -3.24 11.67
N THR A 8 15.79 -2.28 11.69
CA THR A 8 14.86 -2.10 12.80
C THR A 8 13.44 -1.89 12.28
N ILE A 9 12.50 -2.35 13.08
CA ILE A 9 11.08 -2.12 12.89
C ILE A 9 10.57 -1.43 14.15
N GLN A 10 9.89 -0.32 13.96
CA GLN A 10 9.19 0.42 15.00
C GLN A 10 7.70 0.29 14.75
N VAL A 11 6.98 -0.21 15.74
CA VAL A 11 5.53 -0.38 15.71
C VAL A 11 4.90 0.59 16.70
N ILE A 12 4.05 1.46 16.19
CA ILE A 12 3.29 2.42 16.98
C ILE A 12 1.83 1.97 16.99
N MET A 13 1.29 1.73 18.18
CA MET A 13 -0.10 1.30 18.38
C MET A 13 -0.83 2.34 19.19
N ALA A 14 -1.94 2.85 18.66
CA ALA A 14 -2.77 3.86 19.30
C ALA A 14 -4.16 3.29 19.59
N MET A 15 -4.63 3.48 20.81
CA MET A 15 -6.00 3.16 21.23
C MET A 15 -6.91 4.36 20.98
N ALA A 16 -8.09 4.12 20.39
CA ALA A 16 -9.10 5.15 20.21
C ALA A 16 -9.75 5.53 21.55
N GLU A 17 -9.88 4.58 22.46
CA GLU A 17 -10.41 4.77 23.80
C GLU A 17 -9.51 4.07 24.83
N GLY A 18 -9.34 4.72 25.99
CA GLY A 18 -8.48 4.23 27.05
C GLY A 18 -7.05 4.71 26.94
N VAL A 19 -6.23 4.29 27.91
CA VAL A 19 -4.81 4.61 28.00
C VAL A 19 -4.03 3.38 28.44
N PHE A 20 -2.80 3.30 28.01
CA PHE A 20 -1.84 2.31 28.51
C PHE A 20 -1.42 2.59 29.95
N ALA A 21 -0.74 1.68 30.59
CA ALA A 21 -0.27 1.80 31.98
C ALA A 21 0.61 3.05 32.22
N ASN A 22 1.22 3.59 31.18
CA ASN A 22 1.97 4.85 31.23
C ASN A 22 1.10 6.12 31.14
N GLY A 23 -0.23 5.98 31.07
CA GLY A 23 -1.16 7.09 30.96
C GLY A 23 -1.30 7.67 29.53
N ALA A 24 -0.58 7.15 28.54
CA ALA A 24 -0.71 7.57 27.15
C ALA A 24 -1.70 6.68 26.39
N ASN A 25 -2.35 7.23 25.37
CA ASN A 25 -3.21 6.45 24.46
C ASN A 25 -2.41 5.74 23.35
N GLN A 26 -1.11 5.89 23.33
CA GLN A 26 -0.21 5.35 22.32
C GLN A 26 0.98 4.67 22.97
N ILE A 27 1.42 3.56 22.38
CA ILE A 27 2.67 2.87 22.72
C ILE A 27 3.53 2.69 21.49
N THR A 28 4.84 2.88 21.66
CA THR A 28 5.84 2.61 20.62
C THR A 28 6.68 1.42 21.03
N VAL A 29 6.78 0.44 20.16
CA VAL A 29 7.56 -0.79 20.32
C VAL A 29 8.69 -0.82 19.32
N GLU A 30 9.91 -0.94 19.78
CA GLU A 30 11.13 -1.06 18.97
C GLU A 30 12.15 -1.94 19.73
N GLY A 31 13.04 -2.61 18.98
CA GLY A 31 14.09 -3.43 19.60
C GLY A 31 13.64 -4.80 20.10
N LEU A 32 12.39 -5.21 19.82
CA LEU A 32 11.89 -6.56 20.10
C LEU A 32 11.85 -7.41 18.83
N PRO A 33 11.91 -8.76 18.95
CA PRO A 33 11.69 -9.65 17.83
C PRO A 33 10.36 -9.33 17.15
N THR A 34 10.41 -8.86 15.91
CA THR A 34 9.23 -8.39 15.19
C THR A 34 9.25 -8.92 13.77
N SER A 35 8.12 -9.51 13.36
CA SER A 35 7.84 -9.92 11.99
C SER A 35 6.63 -9.14 11.47
N VAL A 36 6.74 -8.62 10.27
CA VAL A 36 5.70 -7.82 9.60
C VAL A 36 5.48 -8.38 8.21
N GLU A 37 4.24 -8.72 7.90
CA GLU A 37 3.80 -9.12 6.57
C GLU A 37 2.77 -8.12 6.06
N ILE A 38 3.08 -7.44 4.94
CA ILE A 38 2.22 -6.42 4.34
C ILE A 38 1.80 -6.90 2.96
N GLN A 39 0.50 -6.86 2.69
CA GLN A 39 -0.08 -7.13 1.38
C GLN A 39 -0.71 -5.84 0.85
N LYS A 40 -0.26 -5.39 -0.31
CA LYS A 40 -0.82 -4.23 -1.01
C LYS A 40 -1.19 -4.66 -2.42
N GLN A 41 -2.43 -4.43 -2.81
CA GLN A 41 -2.95 -4.75 -4.14
C GLN A 41 -3.81 -3.60 -4.63
N GLY A 42 -3.82 -3.38 -5.95
CA GLY A 42 -4.69 -2.39 -6.59
C GLY A 42 -6.14 -2.88 -6.71
N GLY A 43 -7.05 -1.99 -7.08
CA GLY A 43 -8.47 -2.28 -7.24
C GLY A 43 -9.26 -2.19 -5.93
N ASP A 44 -10.23 -3.08 -5.74
CA ASP A 44 -11.14 -3.06 -4.59
C ASP A 44 -10.51 -3.58 -3.28
N GLU A 45 -9.34 -4.20 -3.34
CA GLU A 45 -8.65 -4.71 -2.17
C GLU A 45 -7.92 -3.59 -1.42
N ARG A 46 -8.04 -3.61 -0.11
CA ARG A 46 -7.35 -2.66 0.76
C ARG A 46 -6.08 -3.28 1.34
N PRO A 47 -4.98 -2.52 1.44
CA PRO A 47 -3.76 -2.98 2.07
C PRO A 47 -4.02 -3.57 3.44
N SER A 48 -3.41 -4.72 3.71
CA SER A 48 -3.46 -5.40 4.99
C SER A 48 -2.07 -5.64 5.54
N CYS A 49 -1.97 -5.72 6.85
CA CYS A 49 -0.73 -5.95 7.57
C CYS A 49 -0.96 -6.92 8.71
N THR A 50 -0.08 -7.90 8.83
CA THR A 50 0.03 -8.75 10.01
C THR A 50 1.35 -8.46 10.71
N VAL A 51 1.29 -8.09 11.98
CA VAL A 51 2.47 -7.80 12.81
C VAL A 51 2.51 -8.82 13.96
N THR A 52 3.63 -9.49 14.11
CA THR A 52 3.91 -10.36 15.25
C THR A 52 5.07 -9.79 16.05
N ILE A 53 4.84 -9.51 17.34
CA ILE A 53 5.84 -8.94 18.25
C ILE A 53 6.08 -9.94 19.37
N GLY A 54 7.32 -10.40 19.48
CA GLY A 54 7.74 -11.29 20.55
C GLY A 54 8.14 -10.54 21.84
N ASN A 55 7.96 -11.20 22.98
CA ASN A 55 8.40 -10.74 24.30
C ASN A 55 7.86 -9.37 24.74
N LEU A 56 6.67 -8.99 24.27
CA LEU A 56 6.00 -7.78 24.72
C LEU A 56 5.44 -8.00 26.14
N ASN A 57 5.39 -6.91 26.96
CA ASN A 57 4.83 -6.96 28.30
C ASN A 57 3.39 -7.48 28.27
N ILE A 58 3.08 -8.45 29.14
CA ILE A 58 1.78 -9.11 29.20
C ILE A 58 0.62 -8.14 29.45
N ASP A 59 0.83 -7.07 30.21
CA ASP A 59 -0.22 -6.09 30.47
C ASP A 59 -0.58 -5.29 29.22
N VAL A 60 0.40 -5.00 28.36
CA VAL A 60 0.18 -4.41 27.04
C VAL A 60 -0.58 -5.39 26.12
N VAL A 61 -0.16 -6.66 26.12
CA VAL A 61 -0.85 -7.71 25.34
C VAL A 61 -2.32 -7.83 25.78
N LYS A 62 -2.61 -7.85 27.08
CA LYS A 62 -3.99 -7.89 27.61
C LYS A 62 -4.81 -6.68 27.18
N GLN A 63 -4.23 -5.46 27.19
CA GLN A 63 -4.93 -4.23 26.82
C GLN A 63 -5.24 -4.18 25.32
N LEU A 64 -4.33 -4.68 24.47
CA LEU A 64 -4.50 -4.67 23.03
C LEU A 64 -5.33 -5.87 22.50
N THR A 65 -5.45 -6.95 23.29
CA THR A 65 -6.21 -8.13 22.87
C THR A 65 -7.67 -7.77 22.63
N THR A 66 -8.11 -7.95 21.39
CA THR A 66 -9.50 -7.74 20.99
C THR A 66 -10.32 -8.99 21.23
N LEU A 67 -11.40 -8.84 21.98
CA LEU A 67 -12.31 -9.96 22.25
C LEU A 67 -13.37 -10.02 21.15
N SER A 68 -13.32 -11.07 20.34
CA SER A 68 -14.19 -11.25 19.15
C SER A 68 -15.70 -11.30 19.47
N PHE A 69 -16.07 -11.55 20.73
CA PHE A 69 -17.47 -11.58 21.17
C PHE A 69 -18.09 -10.18 21.48
N ARG A 70 -17.34 -9.10 21.26
CA ARG A 70 -17.86 -7.71 21.36
C ARG A 70 -17.88 -7.01 19.99
N PRO A 71 -18.63 -7.50 19.01
CA PRO A 71 -18.58 -6.98 17.64
C PRO A 71 -19.08 -5.53 17.51
N LEU A 72 -19.87 -5.02 18.45
CA LEU A 72 -20.40 -3.67 18.44
C LEU A 72 -19.47 -2.62 19.06
N GLN A 73 -18.40 -3.04 19.74
CA GLN A 73 -17.34 -2.18 20.27
C GLN A 73 -16.11 -2.25 19.36
N ARG A 74 -16.25 -1.76 18.13
CA ARG A 74 -15.12 -1.64 17.21
C ARG A 74 -14.45 -0.30 17.45
N PHE A 75 -13.44 -0.33 18.28
CA PHE A 75 -12.59 0.83 18.50
C PHE A 75 -11.72 1.08 17.30
N LYS A 76 -11.53 2.34 16.94
CA LYS A 76 -10.59 2.79 15.90
C LYS A 76 -9.16 2.76 16.43
N ASN A 77 -8.70 1.60 16.87
CA ASN A 77 -7.29 1.44 17.22
C ASN A 77 -6.47 1.46 15.93
N GLN A 78 -5.39 2.19 15.94
CA GLN A 78 -4.51 2.34 14.79
C GLN A 78 -3.15 1.70 15.02
N ILE A 79 -2.57 1.20 13.93
CA ILE A 79 -1.19 0.77 13.89
C ILE A 79 -0.45 1.54 12.81
N THR A 80 0.75 2.00 13.15
CA THR A 80 1.72 2.53 12.20
C THR A 80 2.98 1.68 12.29
N VAL A 81 3.44 1.19 11.16
CA VAL A 81 4.69 0.43 11.06
C VAL A 81 5.71 1.27 10.32
N ASN A 82 6.84 1.52 10.98
CA ASN A 82 8.00 2.17 10.41
C ASN A 82 9.14 1.17 10.32
N ALA A 83 9.91 1.21 9.23
CA ALA A 83 10.99 0.29 8.99
C ALA A 83 12.20 1.00 8.37
N GLY A 84 13.40 0.49 8.64
CA GLY A 84 14.62 1.08 8.12
C GLY A 84 15.90 0.56 8.77
N ASP A 85 16.98 1.30 8.61
CA ASP A 85 18.27 1.01 9.21
C ASP A 85 18.34 1.60 10.62
N VAL A 86 18.95 0.84 11.53
CA VAL A 86 19.23 1.32 12.90
C VAL A 86 20.04 2.62 12.85
N GLY A 87 19.56 3.64 13.58
CA GLY A 87 20.23 4.94 13.66
C GLY A 87 19.98 5.89 12.47
N LYS A 88 19.13 5.49 11.51
CA LYS A 88 18.66 6.37 10.43
C LYS A 88 17.18 6.71 10.61
N GLN A 89 16.71 7.68 9.82
CA GLN A 89 15.28 7.99 9.79
C GLN A 89 14.51 6.81 9.22
N LEU A 90 13.53 6.31 9.99
CA LEU A 90 12.67 5.23 9.57
C LEU A 90 11.60 5.75 8.59
N GLN A 91 11.21 4.89 7.66
CA GLN A 91 10.15 5.18 6.70
C GLN A 91 8.87 4.47 7.14
N THR A 92 7.73 5.15 7.03
CA THR A 92 6.43 4.54 7.24
C THR A 92 6.12 3.59 6.09
N VAL A 93 5.85 2.32 6.43
CA VAL A 93 5.59 1.25 5.46
C VAL A 93 4.13 0.80 5.47
N PHE A 94 3.42 1.05 6.56
CA PHE A 94 2.00 0.75 6.68
C PHE A 94 1.32 1.61 7.74
N ILE A 95 0.11 2.06 7.43
CA ILE A 95 -0.84 2.69 8.37
C ILE A 95 -2.19 2.02 8.18
N GLY A 96 -2.81 1.58 9.27
CA GLY A 96 -4.14 0.97 9.21
C GLY A 96 -4.83 0.90 10.57
N ASP A 97 -6.09 0.50 10.53
CA ASP A 97 -6.90 0.26 11.72
C ASP A 97 -6.84 -1.22 12.10
N PHE A 98 -6.91 -1.53 13.39
CA PHE A 98 -6.93 -2.90 13.87
C PHE A 98 -8.16 -3.63 13.33
N GLU A 99 -7.94 -4.79 12.72
CA GLU A 99 -8.99 -5.77 12.47
C GLU A 99 -9.17 -6.64 13.71
N ASN A 100 -8.07 -7.20 14.21
CA ASN A 100 -8.01 -7.94 15.46
C ASN A 100 -6.59 -7.91 16.06
N ALA A 101 -6.50 -8.18 17.36
CA ALA A 101 -5.23 -8.39 18.05
C ALA A 101 -5.41 -9.46 19.13
N TYR A 102 -4.45 -10.36 19.25
CA TYR A 102 -4.48 -11.42 20.27
C TYR A 102 -3.06 -11.85 20.69
N GLY A 103 -2.98 -12.26 21.95
CA GLY A 103 -1.74 -12.83 22.49
C GLY A 103 -1.68 -14.34 22.22
N GLU A 104 -0.52 -14.81 21.76
CA GLU A 104 -0.19 -16.22 21.62
C GLU A 104 0.68 -16.66 22.80
N PHE A 105 0.16 -17.62 23.59
CA PHE A 105 0.78 -18.09 24.83
C PHE A 105 1.23 -19.55 24.77
N GLN A 106 1.06 -20.22 23.63
CA GLN A 106 1.30 -21.66 23.48
C GLN A 106 2.77 -22.04 23.66
N ASN A 107 3.69 -21.13 23.39
CA ASN A 107 5.13 -21.36 23.45
C ASN A 107 5.79 -20.72 24.70
N ALA A 108 5.09 -20.76 25.85
CA ALA A 108 5.65 -20.20 27.08
C ALA A 108 7.07 -20.76 27.38
N PRO A 109 8.02 -19.91 27.82
CA PRO A 109 7.83 -18.54 28.33
C PRO A 109 7.75 -17.45 27.25
N THR A 110 7.93 -17.77 25.96
CA THR A 110 7.84 -16.80 24.87
C THR A 110 6.37 -16.47 24.60
N MET A 111 6.05 -15.20 24.67
CA MET A 111 4.73 -14.66 24.34
C MET A 111 4.83 -13.78 23.11
N ASN A 112 3.89 -13.96 22.18
CA ASN A 112 3.79 -13.13 21.02
C ASN A 112 2.48 -12.34 21.04
N LEU A 113 2.50 -11.10 20.62
CA LEU A 113 1.31 -10.35 20.23
C LEU A 113 1.19 -10.42 18.71
N MET A 114 0.06 -10.92 18.22
CA MET A 114 -0.28 -10.83 16.81
C MET A 114 -1.34 -9.76 16.61
N VAL A 115 -1.09 -8.85 15.68
CA VAL A 115 -2.02 -7.78 15.28
C VAL A 115 -2.26 -7.88 13.78
N LYS A 116 -3.54 -7.97 13.39
CA LYS A 116 -3.97 -7.80 11.99
C LYS A 116 -4.61 -6.44 11.83
N ALA A 117 -4.23 -5.74 10.79
CA ALA A 117 -4.71 -4.41 10.48
C ALA A 117 -5.00 -4.25 8.99
N ILE A 118 -5.96 -3.40 8.65
CA ILE A 118 -6.36 -3.09 7.28
C ILE A 118 -6.44 -1.58 7.12
N SER A 119 -5.93 -1.06 6.00
CA SER A 119 -6.00 0.38 5.69
C SER A 119 -7.45 0.84 5.59
N ALA A 120 -7.77 1.99 6.23
CA ALA A 120 -9.10 2.61 6.26
C ALA A 120 -10.25 1.65 6.66
N GLN A 121 -9.99 0.71 7.57
CA GLN A 121 -11.00 -0.25 8.02
C GLN A 121 -12.17 0.44 8.72
N HIS A 122 -11.90 1.46 9.52
CA HIS A 122 -12.95 2.25 10.15
C HIS A 122 -13.88 2.90 9.11
N GLY A 123 -13.31 3.57 8.10
CA GLY A 123 -14.06 4.19 7.02
C GLY A 123 -14.88 3.19 6.18
N ALA A 124 -14.41 1.94 6.06
CA ALA A 124 -15.14 0.88 5.35
C ALA A 124 -16.31 0.30 6.15
N LEU A 125 -16.29 0.42 7.47
CA LEU A 125 -17.34 -0.10 8.35
C LEU A 125 -18.34 0.98 8.83
N MET A 126 -18.05 2.24 8.52
CA MET A 126 -18.87 3.37 8.96
C MET A 126 -20.13 3.47 8.11
N ALA A 127 -21.30 3.49 8.76
CA ALA A 127 -22.55 3.76 8.07
C ALA A 127 -22.68 5.26 7.84
N THR A 128 -22.86 5.68 6.58
CA THR A 128 -23.07 7.09 6.22
C THR A 128 -24.32 7.27 5.36
N PRO A 129 -24.96 8.43 5.39
CA PRO A 129 -26.09 8.72 4.51
C PRO A 129 -25.71 8.55 3.04
N ALA A 130 -26.71 8.24 2.19
CA ALA A 130 -26.49 8.24 0.75
C ALA A 130 -26.07 9.63 0.27
N THR A 131 -25.12 9.68 -0.65
CA THR A 131 -24.70 10.91 -1.32
C THR A 131 -25.47 11.03 -2.64
N SER A 132 -26.29 12.08 -2.78
CA SER A 132 -27.01 12.39 -4.01
C SER A 132 -26.29 13.53 -4.73
N VAL A 133 -26.02 13.34 -6.01
CA VAL A 133 -25.43 14.35 -6.90
C VAL A 133 -26.52 14.87 -7.83
N ASP A 134 -26.93 16.13 -7.60
CA ASP A 134 -27.85 16.82 -8.48
C ASP A 134 -27.08 17.70 -9.48
N GLY A 135 -27.23 17.44 -10.78
CA GLY A 135 -26.46 18.10 -11.81
C GLY A 135 -25.08 17.44 -12.02
N VAL A 136 -24.05 18.25 -12.26
CA VAL A 136 -22.67 17.80 -12.55
C VAL A 136 -21.78 18.09 -11.37
N GLU A 137 -21.03 17.07 -10.89
CA GLU A 137 -20.05 17.22 -9.81
C GLU A 137 -18.71 16.59 -10.21
N GLN A 138 -17.61 17.17 -9.74
CA GLN A 138 -16.27 16.67 -9.99
C GLN A 138 -15.98 15.41 -9.15
N VAL A 139 -15.41 14.39 -9.80
CA VAL A 139 -15.02 13.13 -9.15
C VAL A 139 -14.04 13.38 -7.99
N SER A 140 -13.05 14.24 -8.20
CA SER A 140 -12.04 14.57 -7.19
C SER A 140 -12.65 15.14 -5.91
N LYS A 141 -13.70 15.96 -6.03
CA LYS A 141 -14.37 16.58 -4.88
C LYS A 141 -15.18 15.56 -4.07
N LEU A 142 -15.89 14.64 -4.75
CA LEU A 142 -16.60 13.55 -4.08
C LEU A 142 -15.63 12.61 -3.36
N MET A 143 -14.52 12.25 -4.04
CA MET A 143 -13.47 11.43 -3.45
C MET A 143 -12.82 12.09 -2.23
N GLU A 144 -12.59 13.40 -2.28
CA GLU A 144 -12.06 14.16 -1.13
C GLU A 144 -13.03 14.13 0.04
N GLN A 145 -14.31 14.37 -0.19
CA GLN A 145 -15.32 14.30 0.86
C GLN A 145 -15.33 12.94 1.55
N TRP A 146 -15.36 11.85 0.78
CA TRP A 146 -15.38 10.51 1.35
C TRP A 146 -14.05 10.08 1.97
N ALA A 147 -12.92 10.57 1.44
CA ALA A 147 -11.63 10.37 2.09
C ALA A 147 -11.60 11.00 3.49
N VAL A 148 -12.07 12.25 3.63
CA VAL A 148 -12.17 12.94 4.93
C VAL A 148 -13.13 12.20 5.86
N GLU A 149 -14.30 11.77 5.38
CA GLU A 149 -15.25 10.95 6.16
C GLU A 149 -14.62 9.65 6.66
N ALA A 150 -13.75 9.02 5.84
CA ALA A 150 -13.01 7.82 6.20
C ALA A 150 -11.80 8.08 7.12
N GLY A 151 -11.47 9.34 7.42
CA GLY A 151 -10.29 9.74 8.19
C GLY A 151 -9.00 9.65 7.38
N CYS A 152 -9.09 9.77 6.07
CA CYS A 152 -7.99 9.76 5.10
C CYS A 152 -7.87 11.13 4.42
N THR A 153 -6.80 11.30 3.66
CA THR A 153 -6.60 12.44 2.75
C THR A 153 -6.71 11.97 1.29
N ILE A 154 -6.84 12.90 0.34
CA ILE A 154 -6.86 12.58 -1.09
C ILE A 154 -5.52 12.93 -1.75
N GLU A 155 -5.12 12.11 -2.73
CA GLU A 155 -4.04 12.39 -3.65
C GLU A 155 -4.55 12.15 -5.08
N ASN A 156 -4.75 13.22 -5.85
CA ASN A 156 -5.24 13.15 -7.21
C ASN A 156 -4.08 13.20 -8.21
N ASN A 157 -3.86 12.10 -8.92
CA ASN A 157 -2.81 11.94 -9.94
C ASN A 157 -3.36 12.16 -11.36
N GLY A 158 -4.10 13.24 -11.57
CA GLY A 158 -4.54 13.70 -12.89
C GLY A 158 -5.94 13.26 -13.30
N VAL A 159 -6.80 12.84 -12.36
CA VAL A 159 -8.22 12.60 -12.63
C VAL A 159 -8.96 13.92 -12.77
N ASN A 160 -9.54 14.15 -13.94
CA ASN A 160 -10.37 15.31 -14.28
C ASN A 160 -11.68 14.85 -14.90
N ALA A 161 -12.40 14.00 -14.19
CA ALA A 161 -13.69 13.46 -14.60
C ALA A 161 -14.82 14.06 -13.77
N SER A 162 -16.02 14.01 -14.28
CA SER A 162 -17.24 14.43 -13.58
C SER A 162 -18.36 13.40 -13.74
N VAL A 163 -19.25 13.36 -12.74
CA VAL A 163 -20.45 12.55 -12.76
C VAL A 163 -21.70 13.43 -12.76
N LYS A 164 -22.81 12.90 -13.27
CA LYS A 164 -24.06 13.65 -13.36
C LYS A 164 -25.22 12.82 -12.85
N ASN A 165 -26.04 13.42 -11.95
CA ASN A 165 -27.28 12.84 -11.45
C ASN A 165 -27.07 11.40 -10.91
N ALA A 166 -26.09 11.22 -10.05
CA ALA A 166 -25.72 9.93 -9.48
C ALA A 166 -26.08 9.82 -7.99
N VAL A 167 -26.28 8.60 -7.52
CA VAL A 167 -26.55 8.34 -6.09
C VAL A 167 -25.61 7.22 -5.61
N TYR A 168 -24.79 7.53 -4.60
CA TYR A 168 -23.86 6.61 -3.99
C TYR A 168 -24.30 6.24 -2.59
N ARG A 169 -24.30 4.94 -2.27
CA ARG A 169 -24.75 4.39 -1.00
C ARG A 169 -23.67 3.52 -0.37
N GLY A 170 -23.75 3.33 0.92
CA GLY A 170 -22.81 2.51 1.70
C GLY A 170 -21.84 3.36 2.52
N SER A 171 -20.74 2.74 2.93
CA SER A 171 -19.65 3.41 3.65
C SER A 171 -18.88 4.39 2.74
N PRO A 172 -18.09 5.32 3.29
CA PRO A 172 -17.26 6.22 2.48
C PRO A 172 -16.33 5.48 1.52
N VAL A 173 -15.75 4.34 1.96
CA VAL A 173 -14.89 3.50 1.12
C VAL A 173 -15.68 2.84 -0.01
N GLU A 174 -16.85 2.25 0.28
CA GLU A 174 -17.70 1.62 -0.75
C GLU A 174 -18.20 2.62 -1.79
N LYS A 175 -18.57 3.83 -1.37
CA LYS A 175 -18.94 4.92 -2.29
C LYS A 175 -17.79 5.27 -3.22
N ALA A 176 -16.57 5.41 -2.67
CA ALA A 176 -15.38 5.74 -3.46
C ALA A 176 -15.04 4.63 -4.45
N GLN A 177 -15.10 3.36 -4.05
CA GLN A 177 -14.88 2.20 -4.91
C GLN A 177 -15.94 2.12 -6.03
N THR A 178 -17.20 2.39 -5.70
CA THR A 178 -18.29 2.40 -6.70
C THR A 178 -18.07 3.52 -7.71
N LEU A 179 -17.77 4.74 -7.25
CA LEU A 179 -17.48 5.86 -8.14
C LEU A 179 -16.26 5.57 -9.04
N ALA A 180 -15.20 4.98 -8.48
CA ALA A 180 -13.99 4.64 -9.25
C ALA A 180 -14.31 3.67 -10.40
N ARG A 181 -15.14 2.65 -10.16
CA ARG A 181 -15.60 1.71 -11.18
C ARG A 181 -16.49 2.36 -12.20
N ASP A 182 -17.45 3.20 -11.77
CA ASP A 182 -18.40 3.87 -12.68
C ASP A 182 -17.71 4.80 -13.67
N VAL A 183 -16.61 5.43 -13.25
CA VAL A 183 -15.88 6.42 -14.06
C VAL A 183 -14.66 5.80 -14.78
N GLY A 184 -14.26 4.58 -14.40
CA GLY A 184 -13.10 3.89 -14.97
C GLY A 184 -11.76 4.54 -14.56
N ILE A 185 -11.59 4.76 -13.26
CA ILE A 185 -10.33 5.27 -12.68
C ILE A 185 -9.76 4.27 -11.67
N ASP A 186 -8.46 4.31 -11.49
CA ASP A 186 -7.80 3.57 -10.42
C ASP A 186 -7.99 4.29 -9.08
N LEU A 187 -8.39 3.54 -8.05
CA LEU A 187 -8.41 3.97 -6.66
C LEU A 187 -7.53 3.03 -5.82
N ILE A 188 -6.57 3.60 -5.13
CA ILE A 188 -5.74 2.88 -4.16
C ILE A 188 -5.85 3.59 -2.81
N ILE A 189 -6.26 2.83 -1.78
CA ILE A 189 -6.36 3.34 -0.40
C ILE A 189 -5.14 2.82 0.36
N ASP A 190 -4.12 3.65 0.50
CA ASP A 190 -2.83 3.26 1.10
C ASP A 190 -2.24 4.39 1.92
N ASP A 191 -1.57 4.04 3.03
CA ASP A 191 -0.88 4.99 3.93
C ASP A 191 -1.80 6.16 4.40
N GLY A 192 -3.09 5.89 4.68
CA GLY A 192 -4.06 6.90 5.10
C GLY A 192 -4.50 7.88 4.00
N LYS A 193 -4.33 7.48 2.73
CA LYS A 193 -4.68 8.29 1.56
C LYS A 193 -5.58 7.53 0.59
N PHE A 194 -6.52 8.25 -0.02
CA PHE A 194 -7.19 7.84 -1.23
C PHE A 194 -6.39 8.40 -2.40
N LYS A 195 -5.72 7.52 -3.15
CA LYS A 195 -4.93 7.89 -4.33
C LYS A 195 -5.75 7.54 -5.57
N ILE A 196 -6.02 8.53 -6.41
CA ILE A 196 -6.78 8.33 -7.66
C ILE A 196 -5.93 8.69 -8.87
N SER A 197 -6.03 7.89 -9.93
CA SER A 197 -5.40 8.15 -11.24
C SER A 197 -6.26 7.63 -12.38
N PRO A 198 -6.11 8.13 -13.61
CA PRO A 198 -6.64 7.46 -14.78
C PRO A 198 -6.12 6.02 -14.84
N MET A 199 -6.94 5.07 -15.32
CA MET A 199 -6.64 3.63 -15.25
C MET A 199 -5.35 3.25 -15.99
N ASP A 200 -5.04 3.94 -17.06
CA ASP A 200 -3.87 3.74 -17.92
C ASP A 200 -2.61 4.49 -17.45
N LYS A 201 -2.73 5.36 -16.45
CA LYS A 201 -1.60 6.17 -15.96
C LYS A 201 -1.04 5.67 -14.64
N PRO A 202 0.28 5.80 -14.44
CA PRO A 202 0.87 5.48 -13.14
C PRO A 202 0.46 6.51 -12.08
N MET A 203 0.46 6.08 -10.82
CA MET A 203 0.19 6.96 -9.67
C MET A 203 1.44 7.75 -9.27
N GLY A 204 1.88 8.67 -10.13
CA GLY A 204 2.94 9.63 -9.82
C GLY A 204 4.31 9.02 -9.48
N GLY A 205 5.32 9.91 -9.33
CA GLY A 205 6.66 9.53 -8.89
C GLY A 205 7.59 9.06 -10.00
N ASN A 206 8.89 8.97 -9.66
CA ASN A 206 9.91 8.44 -10.55
C ASN A 206 9.90 6.90 -10.49
N ALA A 207 10.25 6.25 -11.59
CA ALA A 207 10.42 4.81 -11.63
C ALA A 207 11.56 4.36 -10.69
N VAL A 208 11.28 3.40 -9.83
CA VAL A 208 12.28 2.79 -8.96
C VAL A 208 13.12 1.83 -9.80
N LEU A 209 14.45 2.04 -9.83
CA LEU A 209 15.36 1.16 -10.56
C LEU A 209 15.59 -0.13 -9.77
N VAL A 210 15.33 -1.27 -10.42
CA VAL A 210 15.55 -2.62 -9.87
C VAL A 210 16.42 -3.42 -10.81
N ASP A 211 17.65 -3.73 -10.39
CA ASP A 211 18.61 -4.60 -11.09
C ASP A 211 19.43 -5.39 -10.07
N ALA A 212 20.37 -6.21 -10.54
CA ALA A 212 21.23 -7.02 -9.67
C ALA A 212 22.06 -6.21 -8.65
N LYS A 213 22.29 -4.90 -8.88
CA LYS A 213 23.00 -4.00 -7.96
C LYS A 213 22.04 -3.21 -7.07
N HIS A 214 20.78 -3.08 -7.48
CA HIS A 214 19.72 -2.33 -6.82
C HIS A 214 18.61 -3.25 -6.28
N GLY A 215 19.02 -4.39 -5.74
CA GLY A 215 18.17 -5.23 -4.89
C GLY A 215 17.31 -6.27 -5.61
N LEU A 216 17.44 -6.49 -6.91
CA LEU A 216 16.74 -7.61 -7.57
C LEU A 216 17.23 -8.96 -7.02
N LEU A 217 16.32 -9.79 -6.57
CA LEU A 217 16.58 -11.13 -6.06
C LEU A 217 16.15 -12.18 -7.11
N GLY A 218 17.13 -12.89 -7.66
CA GLY A 218 16.89 -13.87 -8.73
C GLY A 218 16.55 -13.22 -10.07
N TYR A 219 15.68 -13.85 -10.83
CA TYR A 219 15.25 -13.39 -12.15
C TYR A 219 13.74 -13.12 -12.18
N PRO A 220 13.30 -12.06 -12.90
CA PRO A 220 11.88 -11.83 -13.13
C PRO A 220 11.26 -13.00 -13.89
N GLN A 221 10.02 -13.31 -13.57
CA GLN A 221 9.20 -14.32 -14.25
C GLN A 221 8.04 -13.65 -14.95
N PHE A 222 7.66 -14.17 -16.13
CA PHE A 222 6.46 -13.70 -16.83
C PHE A 222 5.22 -14.37 -16.25
N SER A 223 4.18 -13.58 -16.04
CA SER A 223 2.85 -14.01 -15.68
C SER A 223 1.85 -13.64 -16.79
N ASN A 224 0.58 -14.02 -16.63
CA ASN A 224 -0.45 -13.67 -17.62
C ASN A 224 -0.67 -12.17 -17.75
N ASP A 225 -0.47 -11.44 -16.64
CA ASP A 225 -0.79 -10.00 -16.55
C ASP A 225 0.47 -9.10 -16.60
N GLY A 226 1.66 -9.71 -16.74
CA GLY A 226 2.92 -8.95 -16.78
C GLY A 226 4.12 -9.72 -16.27
N ILE A 227 4.76 -9.23 -15.23
CA ILE A 227 5.94 -9.86 -14.62
C ILE A 227 5.83 -9.92 -13.10
N ASP A 228 6.41 -10.97 -12.54
CA ASP A 228 6.61 -11.16 -11.10
C ASP A 228 8.11 -11.18 -10.79
N PHE A 229 8.52 -10.50 -9.74
CA PHE A 229 9.91 -10.49 -9.30
C PHE A 229 10.03 -10.29 -7.80
N ASN A 230 11.15 -10.72 -7.24
CA ASN A 230 11.50 -10.50 -5.86
C ASN A 230 12.62 -9.47 -5.76
N MET A 231 12.57 -8.63 -4.72
CA MET A 231 13.60 -7.63 -4.46
C MET A 231 13.81 -7.41 -2.96
N ILE A 232 14.98 -6.89 -2.61
CA ILE A 232 15.21 -6.34 -1.28
C ILE A 232 14.20 -5.21 -1.07
N PHE A 233 13.59 -5.16 0.10
CA PHE A 233 12.61 -4.13 0.43
C PHE A 233 13.17 -2.72 0.19
N ASP A 234 12.44 -1.93 -0.59
CA ASP A 234 12.66 -0.50 -0.82
C ASP A 234 11.37 0.27 -0.51
N PRO A 235 11.39 1.18 0.48
CA PRO A 235 10.21 1.96 0.86
C PRO A 235 9.72 2.93 -0.22
N ASN A 236 10.54 3.20 -1.25
CA ASN A 236 10.15 4.05 -2.37
C ASN A 236 9.26 3.32 -3.39
N LEU A 237 9.27 1.99 -3.38
CA LEU A 237 8.38 1.21 -4.23
C LEU A 237 6.94 1.32 -3.69
N LYS A 238 6.05 1.88 -4.50
CA LYS A 238 4.65 2.10 -4.14
C LYS A 238 3.73 1.38 -5.12
N ILE A 239 2.61 0.90 -4.61
CA ILE A 239 1.54 0.34 -5.45
C ILE A 239 1.01 1.42 -6.40
N GLY A 240 0.74 1.05 -7.66
CA GLY A 240 0.35 1.98 -8.73
C GLY A 240 1.50 2.82 -9.29
N GLY A 241 2.69 2.81 -8.66
CA GLY A 241 3.89 3.50 -9.11
C GLY A 241 4.63 2.76 -10.22
N LEU A 242 5.71 3.36 -10.72
CA LEU A 242 6.55 2.78 -11.77
C LEU A 242 7.79 2.07 -11.19
N VAL A 243 8.16 0.99 -11.83
CA VAL A 243 9.44 0.29 -11.61
C VAL A 243 10.16 0.14 -12.94
N GLN A 244 11.44 0.46 -12.97
CA GLN A 244 12.33 0.19 -14.09
C GLN A 244 13.16 -1.04 -13.81
N ILE A 245 12.91 -2.13 -14.53
CA ILE A 245 13.65 -3.37 -14.38
C ILE A 245 14.77 -3.44 -15.41
N LYS A 246 15.98 -3.81 -14.94
CA LYS A 246 17.11 -4.20 -15.78
C LYS A 246 17.53 -5.60 -15.40
N SER A 247 17.29 -6.54 -16.30
CA SER A 247 17.57 -7.97 -16.12
C SER A 247 18.26 -8.55 -17.35
N VAL A 248 18.98 -9.66 -17.15
CA VAL A 248 19.51 -10.47 -18.25
C VAL A 248 18.43 -11.27 -18.97
N VAL A 249 17.23 -11.37 -18.37
CA VAL A 249 16.07 -12.03 -18.99
C VAL A 249 15.56 -11.14 -20.12
N PRO A 250 15.57 -11.61 -21.38
CA PRO A 250 15.05 -10.83 -22.51
C PRO A 250 13.59 -10.44 -22.28
N ARG A 251 13.21 -9.23 -22.69
CA ARG A 251 11.85 -8.67 -22.57
C ARG A 251 11.35 -8.39 -21.15
N ALA A 252 12.07 -8.80 -20.08
CA ALA A 252 11.73 -8.41 -18.72
C ALA A 252 12.26 -7.01 -18.36
N SER A 253 13.27 -6.53 -19.09
CA SER A 253 13.78 -5.16 -18.93
C SER A 253 12.82 -4.15 -19.53
N GLY A 254 12.52 -3.09 -18.78
CA GLY A 254 11.59 -2.05 -19.22
C GLY A 254 10.96 -1.33 -18.03
N ILE A 255 9.95 -0.51 -18.31
CA ILE A 255 9.17 0.22 -17.32
C ILE A 255 7.83 -0.50 -17.12
N TRP A 256 7.50 -0.75 -15.85
CA TRP A 256 6.32 -1.51 -15.46
C TRP A 256 5.55 -0.75 -14.38
N LYS A 257 4.21 -0.86 -14.39
CA LYS A 257 3.33 -0.34 -13.34
C LYS A 257 3.12 -1.42 -12.28
N VAL A 258 3.40 -1.09 -11.03
CA VAL A 258 3.27 -2.02 -9.90
C VAL A 258 1.79 -2.24 -9.57
N THR A 259 1.34 -3.49 -9.59
CA THR A 259 -0.05 -3.88 -9.33
C THR A 259 -0.24 -4.60 -8.00
N LYS A 260 0.81 -5.27 -7.50
CA LYS A 260 0.78 -5.97 -6.21
C LYS A 260 2.15 -5.93 -5.55
N ILE A 261 2.16 -5.77 -4.24
CA ILE A 261 3.36 -5.85 -3.41
C ILE A 261 3.05 -6.71 -2.19
N SER A 262 3.84 -7.77 -1.99
CA SER A 262 3.85 -8.56 -0.77
C SER A 262 5.20 -8.37 -0.09
N THR A 263 5.22 -7.72 1.07
CA THR A 263 6.45 -7.38 1.79
C THR A 263 6.54 -8.19 3.07
N LYS A 264 7.71 -8.79 3.31
CA LYS A 264 8.05 -9.44 4.57
C LYS A 264 9.26 -8.78 5.18
N LEU A 265 9.09 -8.26 6.41
CA LEU A 265 10.14 -7.60 7.17
C LEU A 265 10.28 -8.27 8.52
N GLU A 266 11.50 -8.62 8.89
CA GLU A 266 11.80 -9.24 10.17
C GLU A 266 13.01 -8.56 10.81
N ALA A 267 12.90 -8.17 12.07
CA ALA A 267 13.96 -7.54 12.83
C ALA A 267 14.11 -8.19 14.19
N TYR A 268 15.35 -8.23 14.69
CA TYR A 268 15.73 -8.80 15.99
C TYR A 268 15.38 -10.30 16.14
N ILE A 269 15.30 -11.03 15.02
CA ILE A 269 15.07 -12.48 15.00
C ILE A 269 16.41 -13.19 15.06
N PRO A 270 16.65 -14.13 16.03
CA PRO A 270 17.95 -14.75 16.25
C PRO A 270 18.51 -15.51 15.03
N SER A 271 17.65 -16.07 14.20
CA SER A 271 18.02 -16.85 13.00
C SER A 271 18.28 -15.98 11.75
N GLY A 272 18.29 -14.64 11.89
CA GLY A 272 18.20 -13.74 10.77
C GLY A 272 16.76 -13.55 10.31
N GLY A 273 16.48 -12.53 9.51
CA GLY A 273 15.14 -12.18 9.12
C GLY A 273 15.00 -11.79 7.67
N ALA A 274 13.81 -11.98 7.11
CA ALA A 274 13.46 -11.52 5.78
C ALA A 274 13.42 -9.98 5.73
N TRP A 275 13.88 -9.41 4.64
CA TRP A 275 13.81 -7.98 4.36
C TRP A 275 13.59 -7.77 2.87
N GLU A 276 12.45 -8.26 2.39
CA GLU A 276 12.21 -8.44 0.96
C GLU A 276 10.75 -8.15 0.58
N SER A 277 10.55 -7.92 -0.70
CA SER A 277 9.25 -7.74 -1.32
C SER A 277 9.13 -8.61 -2.57
N SER A 278 7.99 -9.29 -2.71
CA SER A 278 7.54 -9.92 -3.95
C SER A 278 6.60 -8.95 -4.65
N VAL A 279 6.84 -8.68 -5.91
CA VAL A 279 6.16 -7.62 -6.67
C VAL A 279 5.59 -8.19 -7.96
N SER A 280 4.33 -7.89 -8.24
CA SER A 280 3.72 -8.08 -9.55
C SER A 280 3.55 -6.74 -10.25
N ALA A 281 3.86 -6.68 -11.53
CA ALA A 281 3.78 -5.45 -12.31
C ALA A 281 3.29 -5.72 -13.74
N THR A 282 2.50 -4.81 -14.28
CA THR A 282 1.95 -4.87 -15.63
C THR A 282 2.71 -3.93 -16.57
N TRP A 283 2.66 -4.23 -17.86
CA TRP A 283 3.30 -3.39 -18.88
C TRP A 283 2.62 -2.02 -18.95
N VAL A 284 3.43 -0.96 -19.00
CA VAL A 284 2.95 0.39 -19.32
C VAL A 284 3.13 0.60 -20.81
N GLN A 285 2.04 0.82 -21.53
CA GLN A 285 2.15 1.28 -22.91
C GLN A 285 2.73 2.69 -22.86
N GLU A 286 3.95 2.87 -23.37
CA GLU A 286 4.45 4.21 -23.70
C GLU A 286 3.52 4.77 -24.76
N GLU A 287 2.95 5.98 -24.53
CA GLU A 287 2.36 6.74 -25.63
C GLU A 287 3.46 6.90 -26.67
N SER A 288 3.34 6.19 -27.80
CA SER A 288 4.22 6.39 -28.93
C SER A 288 4.03 7.85 -29.37
N ASN A 289 5.00 8.70 -29.05
CA ASN A 289 5.18 9.96 -29.72
C ASN A 289 5.59 9.66 -31.17
N ASP A 290 4.63 9.17 -31.94
CA ASP A 290 4.74 9.10 -33.39
C ASP A 290 4.55 10.52 -33.95
N ALA A 291 5.52 11.37 -33.62
CA ALA A 291 5.73 12.62 -34.33
C ALA A 291 6.31 12.25 -35.68
N GLY A 292 5.42 12.21 -36.67
CA GLY A 292 5.59 11.97 -38.07
C GLY A 292 7.04 12.01 -38.59
N GLU A 293 7.60 10.86 -38.94
CA GLU A 293 8.58 10.79 -39.99
C GLU A 293 7.85 11.13 -41.30
N GLU A 294 7.99 12.40 -41.74
CA GLU A 294 7.69 12.79 -43.11
C GLU A 294 8.53 11.94 -44.04
N GLN A 295 7.87 11.05 -44.76
CA GLN A 295 8.48 10.35 -45.89
C GLN A 295 8.96 11.38 -46.92
N PRO A 296 10.22 11.37 -47.34
CA PRO A 296 10.67 12.21 -48.43
C PRO A 296 9.95 11.81 -49.72
N THR A 297 9.14 12.70 -50.24
CA THR A 297 8.53 12.57 -51.56
C THR A 297 9.62 12.47 -52.62
N GLY A 298 9.83 11.25 -53.12
CA GLY A 298 10.71 11.01 -54.27
C GLY A 298 10.12 11.71 -55.51
N SER A 299 10.82 12.73 -55.98
CA SER A 299 10.60 13.33 -57.26
C SER A 299 10.96 12.39 -58.38
N SER A 300 10.00 11.84 -59.10
CA SER A 300 10.23 11.18 -60.37
C SER A 300 10.43 12.24 -61.44
N THR A 301 11.69 12.47 -61.82
CA THR A 301 12.00 13.15 -63.07
C THR A 301 11.87 12.12 -64.17
N GLY A 302 10.87 12.27 -65.00
CA GLY A 302 10.77 11.61 -66.29
C GLY A 302 11.77 12.24 -67.24
N ASN A 303 12.35 11.39 -68.06
CA ASN A 303 13.02 11.78 -69.27
C ASN A 303 12.70 10.85 -70.41
N SER A 304 12.09 11.44 -71.45
CA SER A 304 12.07 11.09 -72.89
C SER A 304 11.95 9.65 -73.30
#